data_c84c161def54f3bda95ac608c4b411b2
#
_entry.id   c84c161def54f3bda95ac608c4b411b2
#
_cell.length_a   1.000
_cell.length_b   1.000
_cell.length_c   1.000
_cell.angle_alpha   90.00
_cell.angle_beta   90.00
_cell.angle_gamma   90.00
#
_symmetry.space_group_name_H-M   'P 1'
#
loop_
_entity.id
_entity.type
_entity.pdbx_description
1 polymer ?
#
loop_
_entity_poly.entity_id
_entity_poly.type
_entity_poly.pdbx_seq_one_letter_code
_entity_poly.pdbx_strand_id
1 'polypeptide(L)'
;MKNYLWNMFTTIKNGQMAKKRVVIGPRKNICESFLKILWNEGFISGYRISSQNPSNVEIFLKYTRTGVPVISSLKFLSKPSQRIHYSSKQIWKLDSSKTFVIFSTNQGLKSINECKKDRVGGEPLIIIN
;
A
#
# COMPACT_ATOMS: atom_id res chain seq x y z
N MET A 1 -15.73 2.88 13.41
CA MET A 1 -14.83 1.80 12.96
C MET A 1 -13.45 2.36 12.63
N LYS A 2 -12.42 1.83 13.31
CA LYS A 2 -11.05 2.29 13.07
C LYS A 2 -10.54 1.69 11.76
N ASN A 3 -10.10 2.54 10.86
CA ASN A 3 -9.50 2.10 9.62
C ASN A 3 -7.98 2.15 9.75
N TYR A 4 -7.39 1.04 10.14
CA TYR A 4 -5.93 0.94 10.33
C TYR A 4 -5.16 1.14 9.02
N LEU A 5 -5.73 0.70 7.91
CA LEU A 5 -5.09 0.88 6.60
C LEU A 5 -5.04 2.36 6.21
N TRP A 6 -6.12 3.09 6.47
CA TRP A 6 -6.16 4.54 6.23
C TRP A 6 -5.12 5.26 7.09
N ASN A 7 -5.00 4.88 8.36
CA ASN A 7 -4.02 5.47 9.27
C ASN A 7 -2.59 5.18 8.80
N MET A 8 -2.32 3.97 8.35
CA MET A 8 -1.02 3.59 7.80
C MET A 8 -0.70 4.39 6.54
N PHE A 9 -1.66 4.48 5.63
CA PHE A 9 -1.58 5.26 4.41
C PHE A 9 -1.21 6.72 4.72
N THR A 10 -1.94 7.34 5.65
CA THR A 10 -1.73 8.73 6.05
C THR A 10 -0.35 8.92 6.70
N THR A 11 0.05 7.99 7.53
CA THR A 11 1.36 8.01 8.20
C THR A 11 2.50 8.02 7.17
N ILE A 12 2.42 7.16 6.16
CA ILE A 12 3.44 7.09 5.10
C ILE A 12 3.45 8.38 4.28
N LYS A 13 2.27 8.84 3.87
CA LYS A 13 2.15 10.05 3.07
C LYS A 13 2.73 11.27 3.79
N ASN A 14 2.33 11.47 5.04
CA ASN A 14 2.81 12.60 5.83
C ASN A 14 4.32 12.50 6.13
N GLY A 15 4.80 11.28 6.39
CA GLY A 15 6.22 11.04 6.62
C GLY A 15 7.07 11.41 5.40
N GLN A 16 6.59 11.08 4.22
CA GLN A 16 7.31 11.42 2.99
C GLN A 16 7.29 12.93 2.71
N MET A 17 6.18 13.59 2.96
CA MET A 17 6.11 15.05 2.83
C MET A 17 7.07 15.74 3.77
N ALA A 18 7.26 15.22 4.97
CA ALA A 18 8.20 15.75 5.96
C ALA A 18 9.63 15.21 5.77
N LYS A 19 9.86 14.39 4.75
CA LYS A 19 11.15 13.76 4.43
C LYS A 19 11.73 12.97 5.59
N LYS A 20 10.88 12.26 6.34
CA LYS A 20 11.33 11.39 7.42
C LYS A 20 11.92 10.09 6.87
N ARG A 21 12.92 9.56 7.55
CA ARG A 21 13.51 8.28 7.17
C ARG A 21 12.71 7.10 7.68
N VAL A 22 12.11 7.24 8.85
CA VAL A 22 11.37 6.19 9.53
C VAL A 22 10.06 6.77 10.04
N VAL A 23 8.98 6.03 9.86
CA VAL A 23 7.68 6.34 10.48
C VAL A 23 7.19 5.13 11.24
N ILE A 24 6.30 5.35 12.21
CA ILE A 24 5.77 4.29 13.06
C ILE A 24 4.27 4.18 12.81
N GLY A 25 3.81 2.97 12.60
CA GLY A 25 2.40 2.69 12.41
C GLY A 25 1.93 1.49 13.21
N PRO A 26 0.62 1.22 13.23
CA PRO A 26 0.07 0.09 13.99
C PRO A 26 0.44 -1.25 13.34
N ARG A 27 0.71 -2.26 14.16
CA ARG A 27 0.96 -3.62 13.69
C ARG A 27 -0.35 -4.39 13.62
N LYS A 28 -0.94 -4.41 12.42
CA LYS A 28 -2.16 -5.15 12.12
C LYS A 28 -1.94 -5.99 10.88
N ASN A 29 -2.67 -7.09 10.74
CA ASN A 29 -2.49 -7.98 9.59
C ASN A 29 -2.66 -7.27 8.26
N ILE A 30 -3.68 -6.41 8.15
CA ILE A 30 -3.91 -5.65 6.91
C ILE A 30 -2.79 -4.66 6.64
N CYS A 31 -2.24 -4.03 7.68
CA CYS A 31 -1.12 -3.11 7.54
C CYS A 31 0.16 -3.83 7.11
N GLU A 32 0.44 -4.98 7.69
CA GLU A 32 1.60 -5.78 7.30
C GLU A 32 1.48 -6.27 5.87
N SER A 33 0.29 -6.67 5.43
CA SER A 33 0.05 -7.08 4.05
C SER A 33 0.32 -5.93 3.08
N PHE A 34 -0.12 -4.73 3.42
CA PHE A 34 0.13 -3.52 2.64
C PHE A 34 1.64 -3.22 2.57
N LEU A 35 2.33 -3.27 3.70
CA LEU A 35 3.78 -3.00 3.76
C LEU A 35 4.57 -4.03 2.97
N LYS A 36 4.18 -5.29 3.00
CA LYS A 36 4.80 -6.35 2.20
C LYS A 36 4.72 -6.04 0.72
N ILE A 37 3.55 -5.61 0.25
CA ILE A 37 3.36 -5.25 -1.16
C ILE A 37 4.26 -4.07 -1.53
N LEU A 38 4.31 -3.03 -0.70
CA LEU A 38 5.15 -1.86 -0.95
C LEU A 38 6.64 -2.24 -0.99
N TRP A 39 7.06 -3.11 -0.09
CA TRP A 39 8.46 -3.55 -0.03
C TRP A 39 8.83 -4.38 -1.26
N ASN A 40 7.99 -5.34 -1.63
CA ASN A 40 8.23 -6.21 -2.78
C ASN A 40 8.33 -5.41 -4.09
N GLU A 41 7.57 -4.32 -4.20
CA GLU A 41 7.57 -3.48 -5.39
C GLU A 41 8.62 -2.36 -5.34
N GLY A 42 9.38 -2.28 -4.24
CA GLY A 42 10.46 -1.31 -4.13
C GLY A 42 10.03 0.10 -3.76
N PHE A 43 8.82 0.29 -3.24
CA PHE A 43 8.32 1.60 -2.83
C PHE A 43 8.84 2.03 -1.46
N ILE A 44 9.16 1.07 -0.59
CA ILE A 44 9.78 1.34 0.70
C ILE A 44 11.05 0.50 0.84
N SER A 45 11.96 0.95 1.71
CA SER A 45 13.21 0.21 1.97
C SER A 45 12.96 -1.05 2.79
N GLY A 46 11.92 -1.04 3.62
CA GLY A 46 11.56 -2.18 4.44
C GLY A 46 10.73 -1.77 5.63
N TYR A 47 10.39 -2.75 6.45
CA TYR A 47 9.71 -2.51 7.73
C TYR A 47 10.13 -3.59 8.72
N ARG A 48 9.97 -3.29 10.01
CA ARG A 48 10.23 -4.26 11.07
C ARG A 48 9.32 -3.98 12.26
N ILE A 49 9.15 -4.99 13.12
CA ILE A 49 8.41 -4.81 14.36
C ILE A 49 9.23 -3.92 15.29
N SER A 50 8.57 -2.94 15.93
CA SER A 50 9.23 -2.02 16.84
C SER A 50 9.78 -2.78 18.07
N SER A 51 11.03 -2.54 18.42
CA SER A 51 11.63 -3.13 19.61
C SER A 51 11.11 -2.50 20.91
N GLN A 52 10.66 -1.24 20.83
CA GLN A 52 10.12 -0.52 21.98
C GLN A 52 8.67 -0.88 22.27
N ASN A 53 7.89 -1.12 21.21
CA ASN A 53 6.47 -1.47 21.35
C ASN A 53 6.09 -2.48 20.28
N PRO A 54 5.91 -3.77 20.65
CA PRO A 54 5.58 -4.83 19.67
C PRO A 54 4.23 -4.62 18.96
N SER A 55 3.39 -3.71 19.44
CA SER A 55 2.12 -3.37 18.77
C SER A 55 2.32 -2.45 17.58
N ASN A 56 3.53 -1.95 17.37
CA ASN A 56 3.87 -1.02 16.29
C ASN A 56 4.89 -1.62 15.35
N VAL A 57 4.92 -1.09 14.12
CA VAL A 57 5.95 -1.40 13.14
C VAL A 57 6.70 -0.13 12.77
N GLU A 58 7.99 -0.27 12.52
CA GLU A 58 8.83 0.80 11.99
C GLU A 58 8.90 0.62 10.48
N ILE A 59 8.58 1.68 9.75
CA ILE A 59 8.55 1.68 8.28
C ILE A 59 9.68 2.55 7.77
N PHE A 60 10.56 1.97 6.97
CA PHE A 60 11.72 2.68 6.42
C PHE A 60 11.37 3.21 5.04
N LEU A 61 11.15 4.52 4.95
CA LEU A 61 10.78 5.18 3.71
C LEU A 61 11.96 5.24 2.75
N LYS A 62 11.66 5.33 1.46
CA LYS A 62 12.67 5.28 0.42
C LYS A 62 12.67 6.57 -0.39
N TYR A 63 13.87 7.09 -0.65
CA TYR A 63 14.06 8.32 -1.42
C TYR A 63 15.11 8.07 -2.50
N THR A 64 15.04 8.86 -3.58
CA THR A 64 16.07 8.85 -4.61
C THR A 64 17.35 9.54 -4.09
N ARG A 65 18.43 9.48 -4.87
CA ARG A 65 19.69 10.14 -4.51
C ARG A 65 19.53 11.66 -4.32
N THR A 66 18.56 12.25 -5.02
CA THR A 66 18.30 13.69 -4.92
C THR A 66 17.34 14.04 -3.80
N GLY A 67 16.90 13.06 -3.00
CA GLY A 67 16.01 13.27 -1.88
C GLY A 67 14.53 13.31 -2.23
N VAL A 68 14.16 12.91 -3.44
CA VAL A 68 12.76 12.83 -3.87
C VAL A 68 12.16 11.51 -3.40
N PRO A 69 10.94 11.50 -2.81
CA PRO A 69 10.29 10.26 -2.43
C PRO A 69 10.08 9.34 -3.63
N VAL A 70 10.33 8.04 -3.44
CA VAL A 70 10.08 7.03 -4.49
C VAL A 70 8.59 6.96 -4.80
N ILE A 71 7.74 7.09 -3.79
CA ILE A 71 6.29 7.21 -4.00
C ILE A 71 6.00 8.67 -4.29
N SER A 72 5.67 9.00 -5.55
CA SER A 72 5.36 10.39 -5.91
C SER A 72 3.91 10.75 -5.61
N SER A 73 3.00 9.77 -5.66
CA SER A 73 1.58 10.00 -5.39
C SER A 73 0.98 8.76 -4.77
N LEU A 74 0.17 8.96 -3.75
CA LEU A 74 -0.48 7.88 -3.01
C LEU A 74 -1.93 8.30 -2.78
N LYS A 75 -2.89 7.60 -3.40
CA LYS A 75 -4.31 7.91 -3.30
C LYS A 75 -5.09 6.73 -2.76
N PHE A 76 -5.98 7.01 -1.83
CA PHE A 76 -6.87 6.01 -1.27
C PHE A 76 -8.22 6.11 -1.97
N LEU A 77 -8.63 5.04 -2.65
CA LEU A 77 -9.83 5.03 -3.50
C LEU A 77 -11.10 4.57 -2.79
N SER A 78 -10.96 3.90 -1.66
CA SER A 78 -12.11 3.33 -0.97
C SER A 78 -13.02 4.43 -0.42
N LYS A 79 -14.26 4.46 -0.91
CA LYS A 79 -15.29 5.37 -0.41
C LYS A 79 -16.43 4.54 0.17
N PRO A 80 -16.96 4.91 1.36
CA PRO A 80 -18.06 4.15 1.97
C PRO A 80 -19.30 4.05 1.09
N SER A 81 -19.54 5.06 0.23
CA SER A 81 -20.74 5.15 -0.61
C SER A 81 -20.61 4.49 -1.98
N GLN A 82 -19.38 4.16 -2.40
CA GLN A 82 -19.13 3.58 -3.72
C GLN A 82 -18.10 2.48 -3.63
N ARG A 83 -18.56 1.24 -3.72
CA ARG A 83 -17.67 0.08 -3.80
C ARG A 83 -17.69 -0.43 -5.24
N ILE A 84 -16.55 -0.28 -5.91
CA ILE A 84 -16.38 -0.73 -7.28
C ILE A 84 -15.60 -2.05 -7.23
N HIS A 85 -16.19 -3.10 -7.78
CA HIS A 85 -15.55 -4.41 -7.85
C HIS A 85 -15.12 -4.69 -9.28
N TYR A 86 -13.85 -5.02 -9.46
CA TYR A 86 -13.31 -5.42 -10.76
C TYR A 86 -13.19 -6.93 -10.83
N SER A 87 -13.72 -7.51 -11.91
CA SER A 87 -13.51 -8.94 -12.17
C SER A 87 -12.08 -9.19 -12.61
N SER A 88 -11.65 -10.46 -12.57
CA SER A 88 -10.29 -10.81 -13.03
C SER A 88 -10.06 -10.40 -14.48
N LYS A 89 -11.09 -10.50 -15.33
CA LYS A 89 -10.99 -10.08 -16.74
C LYS A 89 -10.80 -8.58 -16.88
N GLN A 90 -11.48 -7.78 -16.04
CA GLN A 90 -11.33 -6.33 -16.05
C GLN A 90 -9.93 -5.93 -15.58
N ILE A 91 -9.40 -6.61 -14.57
CA ILE A 91 -8.06 -6.33 -14.07
C ILE A 91 -7.00 -6.66 -15.14
N TRP A 92 -7.19 -7.75 -15.89
CA TRP A 92 -6.28 -8.13 -16.99
C TRP A 92 -6.15 -7.03 -18.05
N LYS A 93 -7.20 -6.26 -18.28
CA LYS A 93 -7.18 -5.17 -19.26
C LYS A 93 -6.48 -3.92 -18.78
N LEU A 94 -6.18 -3.81 -17.48
CA LEU A 94 -5.50 -2.64 -16.93
C LEU A 94 -4.02 -2.69 -17.26
N ASP A 95 -3.45 -1.52 -17.56
CA ASP A 95 -2.03 -1.38 -17.85
C ASP A 95 -1.25 -1.19 -16.55
N SER A 96 -0.62 -2.26 -16.07
CA SER A 96 0.14 -2.23 -14.82
C SER A 96 1.46 -1.48 -14.93
N SER A 97 1.91 -1.13 -16.13
CA SER A 97 3.15 -0.37 -16.31
C SER A 97 2.96 1.12 -16.03
N LYS A 98 1.73 1.63 -16.14
CA LYS A 98 1.45 3.06 -15.93
C LYS A 98 1.05 3.38 -14.50
N THR A 99 0.32 2.50 -13.85
CA THR A 99 -0.25 2.75 -12.54
C THR A 99 -0.20 1.48 -11.71
N PHE A 100 0.30 1.61 -10.49
CA PHE A 100 0.32 0.50 -9.53
C PHE A 100 -0.90 0.60 -8.62
N VAL A 101 -1.74 -0.43 -8.63
CA VAL A 101 -2.97 -0.46 -7.83
C VAL A 101 -2.94 -1.64 -6.89
N ILE A 102 -3.38 -1.42 -5.65
CA ILE A 102 -3.55 -2.48 -4.66
C ILE A 102 -5.04 -2.74 -4.51
N PHE A 103 -5.42 -4.01 -4.65
CA PHE A 103 -6.80 -4.46 -4.58
C PHE A 103 -7.08 -5.21 -3.28
N SER A 104 -8.29 -5.04 -2.76
CA SER A 104 -8.82 -5.89 -1.69
C SER A 104 -9.56 -7.06 -2.34
N THR A 105 -9.08 -8.27 -2.08
CA THR A 105 -9.69 -9.49 -2.62
C THR A 105 -10.18 -10.37 -1.47
N ASN A 106 -10.89 -11.44 -1.80
CA ASN A 106 -11.31 -12.42 -0.80
C ASN A 106 -10.13 -13.21 -0.22
N GLN A 107 -8.94 -13.09 -0.82
CA GLN A 107 -7.70 -13.70 -0.34
C GLN A 107 -6.79 -12.69 0.36
N GLY A 108 -7.27 -11.47 0.63
CA GLY A 108 -6.50 -10.40 1.25
C GLY A 108 -6.09 -9.31 0.28
N LEU A 109 -5.15 -8.47 0.68
CA LEU A 109 -4.63 -7.41 -0.20
C LEU A 109 -3.69 -8.02 -1.24
N LYS A 110 -3.86 -7.60 -2.49
CA LYS A 110 -3.02 -8.04 -3.60
C LYS A 110 -2.71 -6.87 -4.52
N SER A 111 -1.50 -6.85 -5.06
CA SER A 111 -1.14 -5.90 -6.10
C SER A 111 -1.84 -6.29 -7.41
N ILE A 112 -1.86 -5.33 -8.36
CA ILE A 112 -2.44 -5.58 -9.68
C ILE A 112 -1.76 -6.78 -10.36
N ASN A 113 -0.45 -6.92 -10.21
CA ASN A 113 0.29 -8.02 -10.81
C ASN A 113 -0.07 -9.37 -10.16
N GLU A 114 -0.24 -9.37 -8.84
CA GLU A 114 -0.65 -10.58 -8.12
C GLU A 114 -2.08 -10.99 -8.49
N CYS A 115 -2.99 -10.01 -8.65
CA CYS A 115 -4.36 -10.28 -9.09
C CYS A 115 -4.36 -10.92 -10.48
N LYS A 116 -3.54 -10.42 -11.39
CA LYS A 116 -3.42 -10.99 -12.74
C LYS A 116 -2.88 -12.41 -12.70
N LYS A 117 -1.83 -12.63 -11.91
CA LYS A 117 -1.20 -13.94 -11.78
C LYS A 117 -2.17 -14.98 -11.20
N ASP A 118 -2.90 -14.62 -10.16
CA ASP A 118 -3.79 -15.53 -9.44
C ASP A 118 -5.19 -15.57 -10.05
N ARG A 119 -5.48 -14.74 -11.05
CA ARG A 119 -6.77 -14.63 -11.73
C ARG A 119 -7.91 -14.38 -10.77
N VAL A 120 -7.71 -13.43 -9.85
CA VAL A 120 -8.73 -13.01 -8.89
C VAL A 120 -9.18 -11.59 -9.19
N GLY A 121 -10.44 -11.31 -8.86
CA GLY A 121 -10.98 -9.97 -8.91
C GLY A 121 -10.95 -9.32 -7.53
N GLY A 122 -11.20 -8.02 -7.47
CA GLY A 122 -11.21 -7.32 -6.20
C GLY A 122 -11.65 -5.87 -6.33
N GLU A 123 -11.66 -5.20 -5.20
CA GLU A 123 -11.99 -3.79 -5.08
C GLU A 123 -10.69 -2.98 -5.04
N PRO A 124 -10.50 -1.99 -5.94
CA PRO A 124 -9.30 -1.15 -5.89
C PRO A 124 -9.34 -0.27 -4.64
N LEU A 125 -8.28 -0.31 -3.85
CA LEU A 125 -8.19 0.47 -2.62
C LEU A 125 -7.23 1.64 -2.74
N ILE A 126 -6.04 1.40 -3.27
CA ILE A 126 -4.94 2.38 -3.25
C ILE A 126 -4.28 2.41 -4.62
N ILE A 127 -4.04 3.64 -5.12
CA ILE A 127 -3.24 3.88 -6.32
C ILE A 127 -1.92 4.50 -5.89
N ILE A 128 -0.81 3.95 -6.40
CA ILE A 128 0.54 4.44 -6.13
C ILE A 128 1.20 4.79 -7.46
N ASN A 129 1.75 5.99 -7.51
CA ASN A 129 2.54 6.46 -8.67
C ASN A 129 3.97 6.76 -8.27
#